data_a96fdd76529d6051a1bacbe672641692
#
_entry.id   a96fdd76529d6051a1bacbe672641692
#
_cell.length_a   1.000
_cell.length_b   1.000
_cell.length_c   1.000
_cell.angle_alpha   90.00
_cell.angle_beta   90.00
_cell.angle_gamma   90.00
#
_symmetry.space_group_name_H-M   'P 1'
#
loop_
_entity.id
_entity.type
_entity.pdbx_description
1 polymer ?
#
loop_
_entity_poly.entity_id
_entity_poly.type
_entity_poly.pdbx_seq_one_letter_code
_entity_poly.pdbx_strand_id
1 'polypeptide(L)'
;MRIKSKDIASALMLSPATVSLVLNNKPGVNEATRKRVFDYLEEMERANQEKIKIQNEENKGTILFLTYIKHGLILKQIANQPVSRLFDDMQAQCALSGYHFSYEVYHEKTGKLEELLTSIKSRNIKGIYFMAAEMIQSDIYPFLKLNIPIVIGDNLFYELGADSYLVDNREGIRRGVDYLVDKGHSHIVYLAQSVDIFNFSERRKAFIEEMEIRQCGDGTNRMLRLGDTVQAVYEAMNQYLDRRLIKTTAFVLESSVITLGATKAILERNIKIPRELSLIGFDSLPMQSIPGLNLTLIKGTHTKRHLAGMKHLIRRLTEQEEETIRVYYRTRLIEGDSVFDKKKYIYH
;
A
#
# COMPACT_ATOMS: atom_id res chain seq x y z
N MET A 1 -8.43 4.39 20.90
CA MET A 1 -8.13 2.93 21.09
C MET A 1 -9.45 2.18 21.06
N ARG A 2 -9.67 1.24 20.14
CA ARG A 2 -10.95 0.49 20.08
C ARG A 2 -10.93 -0.53 21.21
N ILE A 3 -11.77 -0.32 22.23
CA ILE A 3 -11.90 -1.21 23.39
C ILE A 3 -12.37 -2.57 22.87
N LYS A 4 -11.60 -3.63 23.12
CA LYS A 4 -11.98 -4.97 22.66
C LYS A 4 -13.01 -5.55 23.63
N SER A 5 -13.99 -6.30 23.11
CA SER A 5 -15.01 -6.96 23.94
C SER A 5 -14.42 -7.82 25.07
N LYS A 6 -13.19 -8.34 24.90
CA LYS A 6 -12.45 -9.08 25.93
C LYS A 6 -12.03 -8.19 27.11
N ASP A 7 -11.65 -6.94 26.85
CA ASP A 7 -11.18 -6.01 27.87
C ASP A 7 -12.37 -5.58 28.75
N ILE A 8 -13.51 -5.29 28.12
CA ILE A 8 -14.79 -5.00 28.82
C ILE A 8 -15.24 -6.21 29.64
N ALA A 9 -15.17 -7.40 29.07
CA ALA A 9 -15.55 -8.64 29.74
C ALA A 9 -14.71 -8.88 31.00
N SER A 10 -13.39 -8.69 30.92
CA SER A 10 -12.49 -8.80 32.07
C SER A 10 -12.77 -7.77 33.15
N ALA A 11 -12.99 -6.50 32.77
CA ALA A 11 -13.24 -5.42 33.72
C ALA A 11 -14.57 -5.58 34.50
N LEU A 12 -15.60 -6.07 33.82
CA LEU A 12 -16.93 -6.26 34.40
C LEU A 12 -17.20 -7.66 34.96
N MET A 13 -16.20 -8.57 34.89
CA MET A 13 -16.33 -10.00 35.26
C MET A 13 -17.47 -10.70 34.51
N LEU A 14 -17.60 -10.41 33.20
CA LEU A 14 -18.58 -10.99 32.29
C LEU A 14 -17.92 -11.92 31.28
N SER A 15 -18.71 -12.77 30.62
CA SER A 15 -18.20 -13.52 29.48
C SER A 15 -18.05 -12.62 28.24
N PRO A 16 -17.05 -12.86 27.36
CA PRO A 16 -16.94 -12.12 26.11
C PRO A 16 -18.19 -12.25 25.21
N ALA A 17 -18.89 -13.38 25.31
CA ALA A 17 -20.14 -13.62 24.60
C ALA A 17 -21.26 -12.70 25.10
N THR A 18 -21.38 -12.51 26.43
CA THR A 18 -22.35 -11.60 27.05
C THR A 18 -22.11 -10.15 26.59
N VAL A 19 -20.86 -9.69 26.62
CA VAL A 19 -20.49 -8.34 26.12
C VAL A 19 -20.81 -8.19 24.63
N SER A 20 -20.52 -9.20 23.81
CA SER A 20 -20.84 -9.19 22.39
C SER A 20 -22.35 -9.09 22.11
N LEU A 21 -23.18 -9.79 22.90
CA LEU A 21 -24.65 -9.70 22.80
C LEU A 21 -25.15 -8.30 23.12
N VAL A 22 -24.59 -7.64 24.15
CA VAL A 22 -24.94 -6.27 24.53
C VAL A 22 -24.54 -5.27 23.44
N LEU A 23 -23.30 -5.34 22.96
CA LEU A 23 -22.77 -4.39 21.94
C LEU A 23 -23.52 -4.52 20.60
N ASN A 24 -24.01 -5.70 20.26
CA ASN A 24 -24.78 -5.95 19.05
C ASN A 24 -26.29 -5.87 19.25
N ASN A 25 -26.75 -5.36 20.41
CA ASN A 25 -28.15 -5.22 20.80
C ASN A 25 -29.00 -6.49 20.63
N LYS A 26 -28.40 -7.66 20.88
CA LYS A 26 -29.08 -8.95 20.79
C LYS A 26 -29.82 -9.31 22.09
N PRO A 27 -30.93 -10.06 22.04
CA PRO A 27 -31.63 -10.56 23.21
C PRO A 27 -30.78 -11.61 23.96
N GLY A 28 -31.13 -11.89 25.23
CA GLY A 28 -30.46 -12.91 26.05
C GLY A 28 -29.57 -12.33 27.17
N VAL A 29 -29.57 -11.02 27.37
CA VAL A 29 -28.88 -10.36 28.48
C VAL A 29 -29.90 -9.51 29.24
N ASN A 30 -29.93 -9.61 30.58
CA ASN A 30 -30.83 -8.81 31.41
C ASN A 30 -30.43 -7.30 31.36
N GLU A 31 -31.44 -6.47 31.69
CA GLU A 31 -31.32 -5.01 31.53
C GLU A 31 -30.26 -4.41 32.47
N ALA A 32 -30.12 -4.95 33.67
CA ALA A 32 -29.07 -4.50 34.62
C ALA A 32 -27.66 -4.76 34.12
N THR A 33 -27.41 -5.92 33.49
CA THR A 33 -26.11 -6.25 32.88
C THR A 33 -25.86 -5.39 31.63
N ARG A 34 -26.89 -5.14 30.84
CA ARG A 34 -26.83 -4.26 29.65
C ARG A 34 -26.43 -2.85 30.06
N LYS A 35 -27.09 -2.32 31.10
CA LYS A 35 -26.77 -1.00 31.64
C LYS A 35 -25.32 -0.91 32.14
N ARG A 36 -24.86 -1.90 32.90
CA ARG A 36 -23.47 -1.97 33.40
C ARG A 36 -22.43 -1.91 32.29
N VAL A 37 -22.68 -2.57 31.16
CA VAL A 37 -21.77 -2.56 30.00
C VAL A 37 -21.76 -1.18 29.34
N PHE A 38 -22.91 -0.53 29.19
CA PHE A 38 -22.99 0.81 28.61
C PHE A 38 -22.41 1.88 29.54
N ASP A 39 -22.71 1.83 30.84
CA ASP A 39 -22.15 2.76 31.84
C ASP A 39 -20.61 2.67 31.86
N TYR A 40 -20.05 1.47 31.78
CA TYR A 40 -18.60 1.27 31.68
C TYR A 40 -18.00 1.83 30.38
N LEU A 41 -18.69 1.66 29.25
CA LEU A 41 -18.26 2.25 27.98
C LEU A 41 -18.26 3.78 28.03
N GLU A 42 -19.31 4.40 28.58
CA GLU A 42 -19.40 5.86 28.75
C GLU A 42 -18.29 6.37 29.67
N GLU A 43 -18.00 5.67 30.76
CA GLU A 43 -16.90 6.03 31.68
C GLU A 43 -15.55 5.97 31.01
N MET A 44 -15.30 4.92 30.21
CA MET A 44 -14.07 4.76 29.43
C MET A 44 -13.95 5.81 28.32
N GLU A 45 -15.07 6.16 27.68
CA GLU A 45 -15.09 7.24 26.67
C GLU A 45 -14.82 8.60 27.31
N ARG A 46 -15.41 8.90 28.48
CA ARG A 46 -15.12 10.13 29.24
C ARG A 46 -13.67 10.20 29.68
N ALA A 47 -13.13 9.11 30.24
CA ALA A 47 -11.73 9.03 30.64
C ALA A 47 -10.77 9.21 29.46
N ASN A 48 -11.15 8.70 28.28
CA ASN A 48 -10.39 8.88 27.06
C ASN A 48 -10.49 10.32 26.53
N GLN A 49 -11.67 10.94 26.62
CA GLN A 49 -11.89 12.36 26.27
C GLN A 49 -11.15 13.30 27.23
N GLU A 50 -11.13 13.01 28.52
CA GLU A 50 -10.34 13.78 29.49
C GLU A 50 -8.84 13.65 29.25
N LYS A 51 -8.34 12.44 28.95
CA LYS A 51 -6.94 12.25 28.54
C LYS A 51 -6.60 13.03 27.26
N ILE A 52 -7.49 13.05 26.28
CA ILE A 52 -7.34 13.85 25.05
C ILE A 52 -7.40 15.35 25.38
N LYS A 53 -8.25 15.80 26.31
CA LYS A 53 -8.32 17.19 26.74
C LYS A 53 -7.05 17.64 27.47
N ILE A 54 -6.52 16.84 28.38
CA ILE A 54 -5.26 17.12 29.11
C ILE A 54 -4.08 17.15 28.12
N GLN A 55 -4.06 16.27 27.11
CA GLN A 55 -3.06 16.29 26.04
C GLN A 55 -3.22 17.49 25.08
N ASN A 56 -4.43 18.04 24.91
CA ASN A 56 -4.67 19.24 24.09
C ASN A 56 -4.21 20.54 24.78
N GLU A 57 -3.98 20.55 26.08
CA GLU A 57 -3.43 21.72 26.78
C GLU A 57 -1.94 21.93 26.51
N GLU A 58 -1.21 20.91 26.00
CA GLU A 58 0.15 21.03 25.46
C GLU A 58 0.21 20.74 23.95
N ASN A 59 -0.53 21.50 23.15
CA ASN A 59 -0.46 21.35 21.69
C ASN A 59 0.93 21.73 21.18
N LYS A 60 1.76 20.73 20.87
CA LYS A 60 3.12 20.89 20.31
C LYS A 60 3.12 21.31 18.84
N GLY A 61 1.97 21.29 18.16
CA GLY A 61 1.81 21.61 16.76
C GLY A 61 1.13 20.48 15.96
N THR A 62 1.22 20.55 14.66
CA THR A 62 0.55 19.61 13.75
C THR A 62 1.57 18.80 12.96
N ILE A 63 1.30 17.51 12.78
CA ILE A 63 2.00 16.65 11.82
C ILE A 63 1.11 16.48 10.62
N LEU A 64 1.66 16.79 9.45
CA LEU A 64 0.96 16.71 8.17
C LEU A 64 1.29 15.38 7.46
N PHE A 65 0.28 14.60 7.11
CA PHE A 65 0.38 13.55 6.12
C PHE A 65 -0.02 14.14 4.76
N LEU A 66 0.93 14.27 3.85
CA LEU A 66 0.72 14.88 2.55
C LEU A 66 0.81 13.85 1.43
N THR A 67 -0.28 13.63 0.73
CA THR A 67 -0.29 12.82 -0.49
C THR A 67 -0.05 13.71 -1.70
N TYR A 68 1.07 13.47 -2.41
CA TYR A 68 1.41 14.21 -3.63
C TYR A 68 0.97 13.41 -4.86
N ILE A 69 0.13 14.02 -5.71
CA ILE A 69 -0.46 13.40 -6.89
C ILE A 69 0.00 14.13 -8.15
N LYS A 70 0.70 13.42 -9.01
CA LYS A 70 1.21 13.89 -10.31
C LYS A 70 0.52 13.20 -11.48
N HIS A 71 0.32 11.89 -11.39
CA HIS A 71 -0.23 11.04 -12.44
C HIS A 71 -1.62 10.49 -12.09
N GLY A 72 -2.03 10.58 -10.84
CA GLY A 72 -3.31 10.06 -10.34
C GLY A 72 -3.34 8.56 -10.08
N LEU A 73 -2.18 7.91 -9.98
CA LEU A 73 -2.08 6.47 -9.72
C LEU A 73 -2.46 6.12 -8.27
N ILE A 74 -2.03 6.97 -7.31
CA ILE A 74 -2.27 6.75 -5.88
C ILE A 74 -3.76 6.81 -5.57
N LEU A 75 -4.52 7.70 -6.18
CA LEU A 75 -5.98 7.81 -5.94
C LEU A 75 -6.71 6.52 -6.23
N LYS A 76 -6.30 5.80 -7.28
CA LYS A 76 -6.86 4.50 -7.65
C LYS A 76 -6.51 3.41 -6.64
N GLN A 77 -5.33 3.50 -6.00
CA GLN A 77 -4.91 2.57 -4.96
C GLN A 77 -5.62 2.84 -3.63
N ILE A 78 -5.75 4.11 -3.25
CA ILE A 78 -6.43 4.53 -2.00
C ILE A 78 -7.92 4.18 -2.04
N ALA A 79 -8.61 4.38 -3.16
CA ALA A 79 -10.02 4.05 -3.30
C ALA A 79 -10.33 2.56 -3.05
N ASN A 80 -9.33 1.70 -3.17
CA ASN A 80 -9.46 0.25 -3.03
C ASN A 80 -8.99 -0.30 -1.67
N GLN A 81 -8.58 0.56 -0.72
CA GLN A 81 -8.07 0.13 0.59
C GLN A 81 -8.82 0.84 1.74
N PRO A 82 -9.00 0.17 2.90
CA PRO A 82 -9.57 0.80 4.08
C PRO A 82 -8.57 1.79 4.72
N VAL A 83 -8.40 2.95 4.08
CA VAL A 83 -7.46 4.01 4.50
C VAL A 83 -7.89 4.62 5.83
N SER A 84 -9.19 4.59 6.15
CA SER A 84 -9.75 5.10 7.41
C SER A 84 -9.00 4.56 8.62
N ARG A 85 -8.76 3.24 8.68
CA ARG A 85 -8.05 2.64 9.81
C ARG A 85 -6.59 3.09 9.93
N LEU A 86 -5.89 3.31 8.82
CA LEU A 86 -4.53 3.84 8.84
C LEU A 86 -4.51 5.25 9.42
N PHE A 87 -5.45 6.10 9.01
CA PHE A 87 -5.53 7.47 9.51
C PHE A 87 -5.97 7.52 10.97
N ASP A 88 -6.89 6.66 11.40
CA ASP A 88 -7.26 6.51 12.82
C ASP A 88 -6.02 6.13 13.67
N ASP A 89 -5.24 5.16 13.21
CA ASP A 89 -4.02 4.72 13.89
C ASP A 89 -2.95 5.85 13.91
N MET A 90 -2.78 6.61 12.82
CA MET A 90 -1.86 7.75 12.75
C MET A 90 -2.29 8.89 13.66
N GLN A 91 -3.57 9.24 13.64
CA GLN A 91 -4.14 10.25 14.51
C GLN A 91 -3.92 9.90 16.00
N ALA A 92 -4.17 8.65 16.37
CA ALA A 92 -3.93 8.16 17.72
C ALA A 92 -2.45 8.27 18.12
N GLN A 93 -1.51 7.95 17.22
CA GLN A 93 -0.08 8.07 17.50
C GLN A 93 0.36 9.53 17.65
N CYS A 94 -0.14 10.45 16.83
CA CYS A 94 0.13 11.88 16.94
C CYS A 94 -0.41 12.41 18.28
N ALA A 95 -1.66 12.10 18.63
CA ALA A 95 -2.29 12.54 19.87
C ALA A 95 -1.55 12.04 21.12
N LEU A 96 -1.07 10.79 21.14
CA LEU A 96 -0.27 10.23 22.22
C LEU A 96 1.05 10.99 22.46
N SER A 97 1.54 11.71 21.46
CA SER A 97 2.79 12.47 21.50
C SER A 97 2.56 13.98 21.64
N GLY A 98 1.31 14.42 21.78
CA GLY A 98 0.92 15.83 21.93
C GLY A 98 0.83 16.61 20.61
N TYR A 99 0.73 15.92 19.46
CA TYR A 99 0.58 16.55 18.15
C TYR A 99 -0.82 16.34 17.59
N HIS A 100 -1.29 17.33 16.83
CA HIS A 100 -2.44 17.13 15.96
C HIS A 100 -2.04 16.40 14.67
N PHE A 101 -2.95 15.59 14.14
CA PHE A 101 -2.80 14.95 12.84
C PHE A 101 -3.62 15.71 11.80
N SER A 102 -3.01 16.01 10.66
CA SER A 102 -3.68 16.58 9.49
C SER A 102 -3.39 15.75 8.25
N TYR A 103 -4.39 15.57 7.42
CA TYR A 103 -4.25 14.91 6.12
C TYR A 103 -4.60 15.88 5.00
N GLU A 104 -3.76 15.91 3.95
CA GLU A 104 -3.97 16.76 2.79
C GLU A 104 -3.55 16.03 1.51
N VAL A 105 -4.27 16.28 0.44
CA VAL A 105 -3.97 15.79 -0.90
C VAL A 105 -3.61 16.97 -1.79
N TYR A 106 -2.42 16.96 -2.34
CA TYR A 106 -1.97 17.96 -3.30
C TYR A 106 -1.94 17.37 -4.70
N HIS A 107 -2.60 18.02 -5.64
CA HIS A 107 -2.61 17.68 -7.06
C HIS A 107 -1.71 18.64 -7.83
N GLU A 108 -0.59 18.18 -8.34
CA GLU A 108 0.39 19.03 -9.04
C GLU A 108 -0.23 19.79 -10.22
N LYS A 109 -1.09 19.12 -11.00
CA LYS A 109 -1.67 19.70 -12.23
C LYS A 109 -2.70 20.82 -11.98
N THR A 110 -3.35 20.81 -10.83
CA THR A 110 -4.45 21.74 -10.52
C THR A 110 -4.20 22.58 -9.28
N GLY A 111 -3.29 22.15 -8.43
CA GLY A 111 -2.91 22.83 -7.20
C GLY A 111 -1.90 23.94 -7.44
N LYS A 112 -1.87 24.90 -6.53
CA LYS A 112 -0.86 25.97 -6.51
C LYS A 112 0.12 25.69 -5.37
N LEU A 113 1.36 25.33 -5.73
CA LEU A 113 2.39 24.94 -4.77
C LEU A 113 2.69 26.06 -3.75
N GLU A 114 2.74 27.30 -4.19
CA GLU A 114 2.98 28.46 -3.33
C GLU A 114 1.90 28.63 -2.24
N GLU A 115 0.64 28.39 -2.59
CA GLU A 115 -0.48 28.45 -1.63
C GLU A 115 -0.35 27.32 -0.60
N LEU A 116 0.01 26.11 -1.04
CA LEU A 116 0.26 24.98 -0.14
C LEU A 116 1.42 25.27 0.84
N LEU A 117 2.56 25.76 0.34
CA LEU A 117 3.72 26.07 1.16
C LEU A 117 3.42 27.19 2.17
N THR A 118 2.65 28.21 1.75
CA THR A 118 2.20 29.29 2.63
C THR A 118 1.28 28.76 3.71
N SER A 119 0.34 27.91 3.34
CA SER A 119 -0.59 27.24 4.28
C SER A 119 0.18 26.39 5.30
N ILE A 120 1.17 25.61 4.87
CA ILE A 120 2.00 24.80 5.77
C ILE A 120 2.72 25.68 6.79
N LYS A 121 3.31 26.79 6.37
CA LYS A 121 3.98 27.74 7.26
C LYS A 121 3.04 28.37 8.29
N SER A 122 1.82 28.70 7.91
CA SER A 122 0.84 29.38 8.79
C SER A 122 0.18 28.46 9.82
N ARG A 123 0.11 27.14 9.56
CA ARG A 123 -0.63 26.17 10.38
C ARG A 123 0.18 25.48 11.49
N ASN A 124 1.34 26.00 11.88
CA ASN A 124 2.21 25.40 12.89
C ASN A 124 2.53 23.91 12.61
N ILE A 125 2.79 23.57 11.33
CA ILE A 125 3.22 22.23 10.93
C ILE A 125 4.63 21.98 11.44
N LYS A 126 4.84 20.92 12.21
CA LYS A 126 6.11 20.54 12.82
C LYS A 126 6.87 19.48 12.04
N GLY A 127 6.17 18.68 11.24
CA GLY A 127 6.77 17.67 10.40
C GLY A 127 5.82 17.21 9.31
N ILE A 128 6.37 16.67 8.24
CA ILE A 128 5.60 16.18 7.09
C ILE A 128 5.95 14.72 6.81
N TYR A 129 4.94 13.88 6.78
CA TYR A 129 5.03 12.54 6.20
C TYR A 129 4.48 12.59 4.77
N PHE A 130 5.32 12.31 3.79
CA PHE A 130 4.91 12.27 2.39
C PHE A 130 4.47 10.87 1.95
N MET A 131 3.31 10.76 1.32
CA MET A 131 3.04 9.69 0.38
C MET A 131 3.53 10.16 -0.99
N ALA A 132 4.78 9.79 -1.33
CA ALA A 132 5.58 10.40 -2.38
C ALA A 132 5.74 9.52 -3.63
N ALA A 133 4.93 8.45 -3.78
CA ALA A 133 5.14 7.46 -4.85
C ALA A 133 5.23 8.07 -6.26
N GLU A 134 4.53 9.18 -6.50
CA GLU A 134 4.49 9.87 -7.80
C GLU A 134 5.44 11.07 -7.91
N MET A 135 6.15 11.43 -6.82
CA MET A 135 7.09 12.55 -6.83
C MET A 135 8.40 12.21 -7.56
N ILE A 136 8.98 13.20 -8.22
CA ILE A 136 10.36 13.18 -8.67
C ILE A 136 11.21 14.07 -7.74
N GLN A 137 12.52 13.99 -7.87
CA GLN A 137 13.44 14.69 -6.96
C GLN A 137 13.23 16.21 -6.92
N SER A 138 12.91 16.85 -8.05
CA SER A 138 12.62 18.28 -8.10
C SER A 138 11.40 18.71 -7.31
N ASP A 139 10.43 17.82 -7.12
CA ASP A 139 9.17 18.13 -6.44
C ASP A 139 9.34 18.28 -4.93
N ILE A 140 10.35 17.65 -4.34
CA ILE A 140 10.60 17.71 -2.90
C ILE A 140 11.38 18.96 -2.46
N TYR A 141 12.19 19.57 -3.33
CA TYR A 141 13.06 20.71 -2.98
C TYR A 141 12.31 21.92 -2.36
N PRO A 142 11.12 22.33 -2.84
CA PRO A 142 10.38 23.42 -2.20
C PRO A 142 10.01 23.12 -0.73
N PHE A 143 9.75 21.88 -0.40
CA PHE A 143 9.40 21.46 0.97
C PHE A 143 10.62 21.38 1.89
N LEU A 144 11.81 21.06 1.38
CA LEU A 144 13.03 21.06 2.17
C LEU A 144 13.35 22.47 2.69
N LYS A 145 12.97 23.52 1.96
CA LYS A 145 13.14 24.92 2.40
C LYS A 145 12.28 25.31 3.59
N LEU A 146 11.35 24.44 4.01
CA LEU A 146 10.53 24.68 5.21
C LEU A 146 11.32 24.43 6.50
N ASN A 147 12.48 23.76 6.44
CA ASN A 147 13.34 23.42 7.58
C ASN A 147 12.59 22.68 8.70
N ILE A 148 11.69 21.78 8.34
CA ILE A 148 10.99 20.87 9.25
C ILE A 148 11.31 19.44 8.89
N PRO A 149 11.27 18.49 9.85
CA PRO A 149 11.48 17.08 9.58
C PRO A 149 10.53 16.53 8.52
N ILE A 150 11.09 15.74 7.60
CA ILE A 150 10.36 15.09 6.51
C ILE A 150 10.68 13.61 6.51
N VAL A 151 9.64 12.77 6.43
CA VAL A 151 9.76 11.33 6.19
C VAL A 151 9.03 10.99 4.91
N ILE A 152 9.66 10.19 4.04
CA ILE A 152 9.20 9.86 2.70
C ILE A 152 8.66 8.43 2.67
N GLY A 153 7.41 8.26 2.27
CA GLY A 153 6.81 6.98 1.98
C GLY A 153 6.76 6.69 0.48
N ASP A 154 7.07 5.47 0.09
CA ASP A 154 6.96 4.94 -1.27
C ASP A 154 7.88 5.58 -2.33
N ASN A 155 8.89 6.32 -1.90
CA ASN A 155 9.90 6.88 -2.81
C ASN A 155 11.26 6.99 -2.10
N LEU A 156 12.32 7.08 -2.90
CA LEU A 156 13.69 7.30 -2.44
C LEU A 156 14.37 8.33 -3.32
N PHE A 157 14.80 9.40 -2.68
CA PHE A 157 15.65 10.44 -3.30
C PHE A 157 17.07 10.25 -2.79
N TYR A 158 17.94 9.66 -3.60
CA TYR A 158 19.27 9.19 -3.17
C TYR A 158 20.18 10.32 -2.67
N GLU A 159 20.06 11.50 -3.26
CA GLU A 159 20.91 12.67 -2.95
C GLU A 159 20.38 13.50 -1.77
N LEU A 160 19.15 13.21 -1.32
CA LEU A 160 18.56 13.90 -0.19
C LEU A 160 18.72 13.01 1.05
N GLY A 161 19.37 13.53 2.07
CA GLY A 161 19.47 12.85 3.36
C GLY A 161 18.13 12.77 4.10
N ALA A 162 17.10 12.22 3.46
CA ALA A 162 15.76 12.11 4.03
C ALA A 162 15.40 10.64 4.36
N ASP A 163 14.72 10.45 5.48
CA ASP A 163 14.23 9.14 5.88
C ASP A 163 13.21 8.59 4.89
N SER A 164 13.35 7.31 4.53
CA SER A 164 12.48 6.69 3.55
C SER A 164 11.93 5.35 4.02
N TYR A 165 10.63 5.13 3.83
CA TYR A 165 9.91 3.91 4.17
C TYR A 165 9.34 3.28 2.90
N LEU A 166 9.92 2.16 2.48
CA LEU A 166 9.81 1.60 1.15
C LEU A 166 9.23 0.18 1.16
N VAL A 167 8.59 -0.20 0.06
CA VAL A 167 8.34 -1.61 -0.26
C VAL A 167 9.62 -2.18 -0.87
N ASP A 168 9.99 -3.38 -0.48
CA ASP A 168 11.05 -4.12 -1.15
C ASP A 168 10.54 -4.68 -2.48
N ASN A 169 10.52 -3.78 -3.47
CA ASN A 169 10.06 -4.10 -4.82
C ASN A 169 10.94 -5.15 -5.50
N ARG A 170 12.26 -5.07 -5.24
CA ARG A 170 13.26 -5.96 -5.85
C ARG A 170 13.09 -7.39 -5.33
N GLU A 171 13.01 -7.56 -4.00
CA GLU A 171 12.72 -8.87 -3.40
C GLU A 171 11.40 -9.44 -3.92
N GLY A 172 10.37 -8.59 -4.04
CA GLY A 172 9.07 -9.00 -4.55
C GLY A 172 9.14 -9.62 -5.95
N ILE A 173 9.76 -8.91 -6.88
CA ILE A 173 9.91 -9.38 -8.26
C ILE A 173 10.80 -10.64 -8.31
N ARG A 174 11.91 -10.66 -7.57
CA ARG A 174 12.76 -11.85 -7.48
C ARG A 174 11.95 -13.08 -7.06
N ARG A 175 11.16 -13.00 -6.00
CA ARG A 175 10.30 -14.08 -5.54
C ARG A 175 9.28 -14.53 -6.59
N GLY A 176 8.68 -13.56 -7.31
CA GLY A 176 7.72 -13.86 -8.38
C GLY A 176 8.36 -14.58 -9.57
N VAL A 177 9.54 -14.14 -10.01
CA VAL A 177 10.30 -14.78 -11.10
C VAL A 177 10.79 -16.16 -10.66
N ASP A 178 11.37 -16.29 -9.45
CA ASP A 178 11.79 -17.57 -8.87
C ASP A 178 10.64 -18.57 -8.89
N TYR A 179 9.48 -18.17 -8.39
CA TYR A 179 8.30 -19.03 -8.34
C TYR A 179 7.87 -19.51 -9.74
N LEU A 180 7.89 -18.63 -10.75
CA LEU A 180 7.57 -19.02 -12.12
C LEU A 180 8.60 -19.99 -12.71
N VAL A 181 9.88 -19.74 -12.49
CA VAL A 181 10.97 -20.61 -12.94
C VAL A 181 10.91 -21.99 -12.26
N ASP A 182 10.62 -22.00 -10.94
CA ASP A 182 10.44 -23.24 -10.20
C ASP A 182 9.25 -24.06 -10.70
N LYS A 183 8.20 -23.41 -11.23
CA LYS A 183 7.08 -24.06 -11.92
C LYS A 183 7.36 -24.42 -13.38
N GLY A 184 8.58 -24.21 -13.89
CA GLY A 184 9.03 -24.61 -15.23
C GLY A 184 8.74 -23.57 -16.32
N HIS A 185 8.48 -22.30 -15.95
CA HIS A 185 8.33 -21.20 -16.91
C HIS A 185 9.69 -20.57 -17.24
N SER A 186 10.01 -20.45 -18.54
CA SER A 186 11.20 -19.75 -19.03
C SER A 186 10.86 -18.60 -19.98
N HIS A 187 9.66 -18.63 -20.56
CA HIS A 187 9.15 -17.59 -21.45
C HIS A 187 8.19 -16.67 -20.67
N ILE A 188 8.79 -15.82 -19.84
CA ILE A 188 8.09 -14.90 -18.96
C ILE A 188 8.13 -13.50 -19.58
N VAL A 189 7.02 -12.78 -19.59
CA VAL A 189 6.91 -11.40 -20.06
C VAL A 189 6.41 -10.52 -18.92
N TYR A 190 7.00 -9.35 -18.76
CA TYR A 190 6.60 -8.34 -17.80
C TYR A 190 5.66 -7.32 -18.43
N LEU A 191 4.48 -7.14 -17.87
CA LEU A 191 3.51 -6.16 -18.33
C LEU A 191 3.59 -4.91 -17.46
N ALA A 192 4.00 -3.79 -18.06
CA ALA A 192 4.32 -2.54 -17.40
C ALA A 192 3.32 -1.43 -17.73
N GLN A 193 3.14 -0.49 -16.82
CA GLN A 193 2.52 0.81 -17.12
C GLN A 193 3.46 1.69 -17.94
N SER A 194 2.91 2.74 -18.58
CA SER A 194 3.72 3.68 -19.37
C SER A 194 4.44 4.69 -18.48
N VAL A 195 3.85 5.03 -17.34
CA VAL A 195 4.41 6.00 -16.39
C VAL A 195 5.61 5.43 -15.65
N ASP A 196 6.58 6.30 -15.38
CA ASP A 196 7.76 5.95 -14.59
C ASP A 196 7.65 6.60 -13.20
N ILE A 197 7.55 5.73 -12.17
CA ILE A 197 7.64 6.08 -10.75
C ILE A 197 8.67 5.18 -10.09
N PHE A 198 9.21 5.59 -8.94
CA PHE A 198 10.26 4.86 -8.24
C PHE A 198 9.94 3.36 -8.07
N ASN A 199 8.77 3.03 -7.56
CA ASN A 199 8.38 1.64 -7.32
C ASN A 199 8.37 0.80 -8.61
N PHE A 200 7.87 1.35 -9.72
CA PHE A 200 7.83 0.64 -11.01
C PHE A 200 9.23 0.49 -11.59
N SER A 201 10.06 1.52 -11.49
CA SER A 201 11.46 1.45 -11.92
C SER A 201 12.23 0.36 -11.20
N GLU A 202 12.06 0.23 -9.88
CA GLU A 202 12.71 -0.82 -9.10
C GLU A 202 12.19 -2.23 -9.45
N ARG A 203 10.88 -2.38 -9.70
CA ARG A 203 10.29 -3.64 -10.17
C ARG A 203 10.86 -4.06 -11.53
N ARG A 204 10.93 -3.12 -12.48
CA ARG A 204 11.42 -3.36 -13.85
C ARG A 204 12.91 -3.74 -13.86
N LYS A 205 13.75 -3.00 -13.12
CA LYS A 205 15.17 -3.31 -12.96
C LYS A 205 15.35 -4.73 -12.41
N ALA A 206 14.62 -5.04 -11.32
CA ALA A 206 14.69 -6.37 -10.74
C ALA A 206 14.25 -7.48 -11.70
N PHE A 207 13.20 -7.25 -12.51
CA PHE A 207 12.77 -8.21 -13.53
C PHE A 207 13.86 -8.48 -14.55
N ILE A 208 14.49 -7.43 -15.09
CA ILE A 208 15.58 -7.55 -16.06
C ILE A 208 16.73 -8.38 -15.49
N GLU A 209 17.19 -8.01 -14.29
CA GLU A 209 18.26 -8.70 -13.58
C GLU A 209 17.94 -10.17 -13.30
N GLU A 210 16.74 -10.48 -12.81
CA GLU A 210 16.36 -11.85 -12.49
C GLU A 210 16.20 -12.73 -13.73
N MET A 211 15.72 -12.18 -14.86
CA MET A 211 15.66 -12.90 -16.13
C MET A 211 17.06 -13.28 -16.63
N GLU A 212 18.04 -12.41 -16.45
CA GLU A 212 19.45 -12.68 -16.79
C GLU A 212 20.05 -13.73 -15.84
N ILE A 213 19.92 -13.53 -14.51
CA ILE A 213 20.43 -14.47 -13.49
C ILE A 213 19.87 -15.89 -13.69
N ARG A 214 18.59 -16.01 -14.05
CA ARG A 214 17.91 -17.30 -14.29
C ARG A 214 18.10 -17.85 -15.70
N GLN A 215 18.88 -17.17 -16.54
CA GLN A 215 19.11 -17.56 -17.93
C GLN A 215 17.81 -17.73 -18.74
N CYS A 216 16.79 -16.92 -18.39
CA CYS A 216 15.49 -16.93 -19.06
C CYS A 216 15.42 -15.99 -20.26
N GLY A 217 16.55 -15.43 -20.70
CA GLY A 217 16.69 -14.50 -21.83
C GLY A 217 16.70 -13.04 -21.39
N ASP A 218 16.85 -12.12 -22.36
CA ASP A 218 16.92 -10.68 -22.12
C ASP A 218 15.58 -10.13 -21.60
N GLY A 219 15.56 -9.71 -20.36
CA GLY A 219 14.39 -9.15 -19.68
C GLY A 219 13.92 -7.82 -20.30
N THR A 220 14.82 -7.06 -20.93
CA THR A 220 14.47 -5.79 -21.59
C THR A 220 13.54 -6.05 -22.77
N ASN A 221 13.87 -7.05 -23.60
CA ASN A 221 13.06 -7.45 -24.75
C ASN A 221 11.77 -8.19 -24.36
N ARG A 222 11.61 -8.51 -23.08
CA ARG A 222 10.42 -9.18 -22.53
C ARG A 222 9.57 -8.26 -21.64
N MET A 223 9.73 -6.97 -21.80
CA MET A 223 8.90 -5.96 -21.14
C MET A 223 7.95 -5.31 -22.14
N LEU A 224 6.67 -5.29 -21.81
CA LEU A 224 5.63 -4.69 -22.63
C LEU A 224 4.95 -3.55 -21.88
N ARG A 225 5.07 -2.32 -22.39
CA ARG A 225 4.38 -1.14 -21.84
C ARG A 225 2.99 -1.02 -22.47
N LEU A 226 1.94 -1.04 -21.65
CA LEU A 226 0.55 -1.15 -22.11
C LEU A 226 -0.28 0.12 -21.91
N GLY A 227 0.12 1.02 -20.98
CA GLY A 227 -0.62 2.23 -20.65
C GLY A 227 -0.95 2.36 -19.17
N ASP A 228 -1.69 3.42 -18.78
CA ASP A 228 -1.85 3.84 -17.40
C ASP A 228 -3.31 3.80 -16.89
N THR A 229 -4.21 3.31 -17.72
CA THR A 229 -5.62 3.06 -17.36
C THR A 229 -6.01 1.64 -17.68
N VAL A 230 -6.99 1.10 -16.95
CA VAL A 230 -7.52 -0.25 -17.21
C VAL A 230 -7.96 -0.42 -18.66
N GLN A 231 -8.59 0.60 -19.25
CA GLN A 231 -9.06 0.58 -20.63
C GLN A 231 -7.90 0.58 -21.63
N ALA A 232 -6.90 1.46 -21.45
CA ALA A 232 -5.73 1.48 -22.33
C ALA A 232 -4.95 0.17 -22.28
N VAL A 233 -4.77 -0.40 -21.08
CA VAL A 233 -4.14 -1.71 -20.90
C VAL A 233 -4.94 -2.82 -21.59
N TYR A 234 -6.25 -2.82 -21.46
CA TYR A 234 -7.13 -3.79 -22.13
C TYR A 234 -6.98 -3.72 -23.66
N GLU A 235 -7.02 -2.53 -24.25
CA GLU A 235 -6.87 -2.31 -25.68
C GLU A 235 -5.48 -2.74 -26.20
N ALA A 236 -4.41 -2.30 -25.52
CA ALA A 236 -3.05 -2.66 -25.88
C ALA A 236 -2.79 -4.17 -25.74
N MET A 237 -3.36 -4.79 -24.70
CA MET A 237 -3.25 -6.24 -24.49
C MET A 237 -3.98 -7.02 -25.60
N ASN A 238 -5.16 -6.57 -26.03
CA ASN A 238 -5.85 -7.16 -27.18
C ASN A 238 -5.00 -7.12 -28.45
N GLN A 239 -4.39 -5.96 -28.75
CA GLN A 239 -3.49 -5.83 -29.92
C GLN A 239 -2.27 -6.75 -29.81
N TYR A 240 -1.71 -6.93 -28.61
CA TYR A 240 -0.60 -7.86 -28.38
C TYR A 240 -1.02 -9.31 -28.63
N LEU A 241 -2.17 -9.71 -28.09
CA LEU A 241 -2.70 -11.08 -28.25
C LEU A 241 -3.08 -11.41 -29.69
N ASP A 242 -3.48 -10.43 -30.53
CA ASP A 242 -3.79 -10.61 -31.95
C ASP A 242 -2.58 -11.01 -32.78
N ARG A 243 -1.38 -10.60 -32.40
CA ARG A 243 -0.16 -10.83 -33.18
C ARG A 243 0.33 -12.28 -33.18
N ARG A 244 -0.33 -13.20 -32.48
CA ARG A 244 -0.03 -14.65 -32.35
C ARG A 244 1.45 -15.04 -32.12
N LEU A 245 2.30 -14.12 -31.70
CA LEU A 245 3.74 -14.34 -31.49
C LEU A 245 4.06 -14.96 -30.11
N ILE A 246 3.11 -15.69 -29.51
CA ILE A 246 3.21 -15.97 -28.07
C ILE A 246 3.82 -17.35 -27.84
N LYS A 247 5.15 -17.38 -27.72
CA LYS A 247 5.82 -18.42 -26.93
C LYS A 247 5.70 -18.16 -25.43
N THR A 248 5.08 -17.04 -25.03
CA THR A 248 4.91 -16.60 -23.63
C THR A 248 4.07 -17.60 -22.87
N THR A 249 4.57 -18.04 -21.73
CA THR A 249 3.86 -18.99 -20.85
C THR A 249 3.44 -18.36 -19.53
N ALA A 250 3.98 -17.20 -19.18
CA ALA A 250 3.62 -16.47 -17.97
C ALA A 250 3.77 -14.96 -18.13
N PHE A 251 2.91 -14.22 -17.44
CA PHE A 251 3.04 -12.77 -17.26
C PHE A 251 3.28 -12.40 -15.80
N VAL A 252 4.19 -11.44 -15.60
CA VAL A 252 4.35 -10.68 -14.36
C VAL A 252 3.66 -9.32 -14.53
N LEU A 253 2.68 -9.02 -13.71
CA LEU A 253 1.79 -7.86 -13.85
C LEU A 253 2.22 -6.78 -12.85
N GLU A 254 2.67 -5.62 -13.34
CA GLU A 254 3.32 -4.58 -12.56
C GLU A 254 2.45 -3.96 -11.45
N SER A 255 1.14 -3.85 -11.70
CA SER A 255 0.20 -3.13 -10.82
C SER A 255 -1.23 -3.64 -10.94
N SER A 256 -2.11 -3.17 -10.07
CA SER A 256 -3.55 -3.47 -10.15
C SER A 256 -4.19 -3.03 -11.47
N VAL A 257 -3.76 -1.89 -12.03
CA VAL A 257 -4.26 -1.39 -13.32
C VAL A 257 -3.90 -2.36 -14.45
N ILE A 258 -2.63 -2.79 -14.50
CA ILE A 258 -2.16 -3.80 -15.46
C ILE A 258 -2.91 -5.11 -15.25
N THR A 259 -3.05 -5.55 -14.00
CA THR A 259 -3.72 -6.81 -13.69
C THR A 259 -5.16 -6.82 -14.18
N LEU A 260 -5.94 -5.77 -13.92
CA LEU A 260 -7.34 -5.71 -14.32
C LEU A 260 -7.50 -5.66 -15.85
N GLY A 261 -6.76 -4.77 -16.52
CA GLY A 261 -6.89 -4.59 -17.96
C GLY A 261 -6.41 -5.81 -18.76
N ALA A 262 -5.23 -6.35 -18.41
CA ALA A 262 -4.67 -7.51 -19.08
C ALA A 262 -5.49 -8.78 -18.85
N THR A 263 -5.91 -9.04 -17.59
CA THR A 263 -6.70 -10.24 -17.28
C THR A 263 -8.06 -10.20 -17.98
N LYS A 264 -8.70 -9.02 -18.06
CA LYS A 264 -9.94 -8.87 -18.82
C LYS A 264 -9.76 -9.29 -20.29
N ALA A 265 -8.72 -8.77 -20.96
CA ALA A 265 -8.43 -9.10 -22.36
C ALA A 265 -8.14 -10.60 -22.57
N ILE A 266 -7.41 -11.22 -21.63
CA ILE A 266 -7.07 -12.65 -21.68
C ILE A 266 -8.32 -13.52 -21.54
N LEU A 267 -9.20 -13.21 -20.56
CA LEU A 267 -10.40 -13.98 -20.29
C LEU A 267 -11.44 -13.87 -21.42
N GLU A 268 -11.65 -12.68 -21.99
CA GLU A 268 -12.57 -12.47 -23.11
C GLU A 268 -12.18 -13.25 -24.36
N ARG A 269 -10.89 -13.55 -24.51
CA ARG A 269 -10.36 -14.42 -25.58
C ARG A 269 -10.43 -15.91 -25.26
N ASN A 270 -11.04 -16.29 -24.13
CA ASN A 270 -11.13 -17.66 -23.65
C ASN A 270 -9.77 -18.36 -23.45
N ILE A 271 -8.66 -17.60 -23.28
CA ILE A 271 -7.35 -18.14 -22.91
C ILE A 271 -7.42 -18.68 -21.49
N LYS A 272 -7.06 -19.96 -21.32
CA LYS A 272 -7.22 -20.65 -20.04
C LYS A 272 -6.09 -20.30 -19.06
N ILE A 273 -6.46 -19.65 -17.95
CA ILE A 273 -5.57 -19.42 -16.82
C ILE A 273 -5.85 -20.55 -15.80
N PRO A 274 -4.83 -21.25 -15.31
CA PRO A 274 -3.39 -21.10 -15.60
C PRO A 274 -2.86 -21.99 -16.75
N ARG A 275 -3.66 -22.83 -17.37
CA ARG A 275 -3.19 -23.93 -18.26
C ARG A 275 -2.45 -23.44 -19.49
N GLU A 276 -2.94 -22.41 -20.16
CA GLU A 276 -2.33 -21.84 -21.38
C GLU A 276 -1.42 -20.66 -21.03
N LEU A 277 -1.77 -19.91 -19.96
CA LEU A 277 -1.06 -18.72 -19.54
C LEU A 277 -1.11 -18.54 -18.03
N SER A 278 0.05 -18.46 -17.40
CA SER A 278 0.18 -18.20 -15.98
C SER A 278 0.30 -16.70 -15.69
N LEU A 279 -0.24 -16.26 -14.54
CA LEU A 279 -0.24 -14.85 -14.12
C LEU A 279 0.27 -14.71 -12.69
N ILE A 280 1.17 -13.73 -12.47
CA ILE A 280 1.51 -13.22 -11.14
C ILE A 280 1.27 -11.72 -11.10
N GLY A 281 0.43 -11.26 -10.17
CA GLY A 281 0.18 -9.84 -9.94
C GLY A 281 1.05 -9.25 -8.84
N PHE A 282 1.25 -7.93 -8.89
CA PHE A 282 1.85 -7.17 -7.81
C PHE A 282 0.78 -6.28 -7.15
N ASP A 283 0.81 -6.19 -5.80
CA ASP A 283 -0.17 -5.53 -4.95
C ASP A 283 -1.53 -6.24 -4.83
N SER A 284 -2.39 -5.71 -3.96
CA SER A 284 -3.72 -6.25 -3.74
C SER A 284 -4.70 -5.72 -4.76
N LEU A 285 -5.53 -6.61 -5.28
CA LEU A 285 -6.76 -6.23 -5.98
C LEU A 285 -7.90 -6.08 -4.97
N PRO A 286 -8.93 -5.26 -5.29
CA PRO A 286 -10.19 -5.32 -4.55
C PRO A 286 -10.73 -6.74 -4.53
N MET A 287 -11.28 -7.17 -3.39
CA MET A 287 -11.91 -8.50 -3.30
C MET A 287 -12.95 -8.66 -4.42
N GLN A 288 -12.94 -9.81 -5.10
CA GLN A 288 -13.85 -10.14 -6.20
C GLN A 288 -13.64 -9.34 -7.51
N SER A 289 -12.51 -8.66 -7.70
CA SER A 289 -12.25 -7.90 -8.93
C SER A 289 -12.24 -8.77 -10.19
N ILE A 290 -11.92 -10.05 -10.07
CA ILE A 290 -11.89 -11.02 -11.18
C ILE A 290 -12.61 -12.29 -10.71
N PRO A 291 -13.93 -12.42 -10.99
CA PRO A 291 -14.70 -13.58 -10.57
C PRO A 291 -14.10 -14.89 -11.10
N GLY A 292 -14.00 -15.89 -10.23
CA GLY A 292 -13.52 -17.23 -10.57
C GLY A 292 -12.01 -17.37 -10.76
N LEU A 293 -11.22 -16.31 -10.52
CA LEU A 293 -9.77 -16.35 -10.60
C LEU A 293 -9.14 -15.89 -9.28
N ASN A 294 -8.43 -16.80 -8.62
CA ASN A 294 -7.61 -16.52 -7.45
C ASN A 294 -6.15 -16.31 -7.90
N LEU A 295 -5.74 -15.04 -8.01
CA LEU A 295 -4.41 -14.69 -8.50
C LEU A 295 -3.30 -14.99 -7.49
N THR A 296 -2.20 -15.54 -7.98
CA THR A 296 -0.92 -15.53 -7.26
C THR A 296 -0.41 -14.09 -7.23
N LEU A 297 -0.13 -13.57 -6.03
CA LEU A 297 0.18 -12.16 -5.82
C LEU A 297 1.47 -11.95 -5.04
N ILE A 298 2.25 -10.98 -5.48
CA ILE A 298 3.33 -10.38 -4.68
C ILE A 298 2.71 -9.25 -3.87
N LYS A 299 2.63 -9.41 -2.56
CA LYS A 299 1.94 -8.47 -1.67
C LYS A 299 2.89 -7.73 -0.75
N GLY A 300 2.87 -6.41 -0.79
CA GLY A 300 3.52 -5.52 0.18
C GLY A 300 2.65 -5.25 1.41
N THR A 301 3.24 -4.62 2.43
CA THR A 301 2.56 -4.21 3.68
C THR A 301 2.37 -2.69 3.70
N HIS A 302 1.28 -2.18 3.14
CA HIS A 302 1.04 -0.74 3.07
C HIS A 302 0.83 -0.09 4.45
N THR A 303 -0.20 -0.51 5.19
CA THR A 303 -0.60 0.14 6.45
C THR A 303 0.52 0.17 7.49
N LYS A 304 1.21 -0.97 7.70
CA LYS A 304 2.27 -1.08 8.71
C LYS A 304 3.47 -0.19 8.39
N ARG A 305 3.82 -0.08 7.11
CA ARG A 305 4.95 0.74 6.65
C ARG A 305 4.70 2.23 6.88
N HIS A 306 3.55 2.74 6.45
CA HIS A 306 3.20 4.15 6.63
C HIS A 306 3.06 4.52 8.10
N LEU A 307 2.46 3.65 8.92
CA LEU A 307 2.37 3.86 10.35
C LEU A 307 3.74 3.88 11.03
N ALA A 308 4.67 3.03 10.59
CA ALA A 308 6.03 3.03 11.13
C ALA A 308 6.80 4.30 10.74
N GLY A 309 6.64 4.78 9.50
CA GLY A 309 7.24 6.04 9.07
C GLY A 309 6.66 7.25 9.82
N MET A 310 5.36 7.25 10.12
CA MET A 310 4.74 8.28 10.96
C MET A 310 5.31 8.26 12.39
N LYS A 311 5.46 7.08 12.99
CA LYS A 311 6.09 6.93 14.30
C LYS A 311 7.53 7.42 14.32
N HIS A 312 8.27 7.17 13.23
CA HIS A 312 9.63 7.65 13.09
C HIS A 312 9.67 9.19 12.98
N LEU A 313 8.77 9.80 12.21
CA LEU A 313 8.66 11.26 12.14
C LEU A 313 8.40 11.87 13.53
N ILE A 314 7.53 11.24 14.34
CA ILE A 314 7.28 11.67 15.72
C ILE A 314 8.57 11.59 16.56
N ARG A 315 9.36 10.52 16.45
CA ARG A 315 10.65 10.40 17.15
C ARG A 315 11.63 11.49 16.75
N ARG A 316 11.73 11.79 15.46
CA ARG A 316 12.54 12.91 14.95
C ARG A 316 12.18 14.25 15.61
N LEU A 317 10.91 14.45 15.96
CA LEU A 317 10.44 15.66 16.63
C LEU A 317 10.70 15.67 18.14
N THR A 318 10.88 14.51 18.75
CA THR A 318 10.99 14.36 20.23
C THR A 318 12.39 14.00 20.69
N GLU A 319 13.19 13.30 19.89
CA GLU A 319 14.43 12.65 20.31
C GLU A 319 15.70 13.22 19.62
N GLN A 320 15.57 14.22 18.74
CA GLN A 320 16.69 14.83 17.99
C GLN A 320 17.61 13.81 17.29
N GLU A 321 17.00 12.77 16.68
CA GLU A 321 17.76 11.80 15.88
C GLU A 321 18.38 12.50 14.65
N GLU A 322 19.70 12.44 14.49
CA GLU A 322 20.43 13.07 13.37
C GLU A 322 20.59 12.12 12.18
N GLU A 323 20.70 10.81 12.44
CA GLU A 323 20.94 9.82 11.41
C GLU A 323 19.70 9.63 10.52
N THR A 324 19.93 9.56 9.21
CA THR A 324 18.86 9.24 8.25
C THR A 324 18.81 7.75 7.95
N ILE A 325 17.61 7.20 7.85
CA ILE A 325 17.40 5.78 7.65
C ILE A 325 16.60 5.46 6.38
N ARG A 326 16.88 4.30 5.81
CA ARG A 326 16.09 3.71 4.73
C ARG A 326 15.55 2.37 5.19
N VAL A 327 14.24 2.24 5.24
CA VAL A 327 13.56 1.03 5.74
C VAL A 327 12.81 0.36 4.60
N TYR A 328 13.20 -0.87 4.29
CA TYR A 328 12.54 -1.70 3.29
C TYR A 328 11.63 -2.73 3.95
N TYR A 329 10.36 -2.69 3.61
CA TYR A 329 9.37 -3.65 4.06
C TYR A 329 9.28 -4.80 3.08
N ARG A 330 9.58 -6.00 3.56
CA ARG A 330 9.55 -7.23 2.77
C ARG A 330 8.18 -7.49 2.17
N THR A 331 8.18 -8.04 0.97
CA THR A 331 6.99 -8.55 0.30
C THR A 331 6.77 -10.03 0.61
N ARG A 332 5.56 -10.52 0.31
CA ARG A 332 5.22 -11.94 0.41
C ARG A 332 4.60 -12.38 -0.90
N LEU A 333 4.98 -13.54 -1.38
CA LEU A 333 4.25 -14.25 -2.41
C LEU A 333 3.06 -14.96 -1.74
N ILE A 334 1.86 -14.72 -2.25
CA ILE A 334 0.63 -15.40 -1.84
C ILE A 334 0.19 -16.22 -3.03
N GLU A 335 0.28 -17.54 -2.88
CA GLU A 335 -0.11 -18.47 -3.92
C GLU A 335 -1.63 -18.45 -4.12
N GLY A 336 -2.03 -18.44 -5.39
CA GLY A 336 -3.39 -18.63 -5.86
C GLY A 336 -3.42 -19.73 -6.93
N ASP A 337 -4.43 -19.70 -7.77
CA ASP A 337 -4.66 -20.74 -8.78
C ASP A 337 -4.21 -20.28 -10.19
N SER A 338 -3.53 -19.15 -10.30
CA SER A 338 -3.20 -18.50 -11.58
C SER A 338 -1.86 -18.92 -12.21
N VAL A 339 -1.13 -19.84 -11.57
CA VAL A 339 0.17 -20.34 -12.07
C VAL A 339 0.11 -21.85 -12.28
N PHE A 340 0.41 -22.28 -13.51
CA PHE A 340 0.46 -23.68 -13.89
C PHE A 340 1.82 -24.30 -13.55
N ASP A 341 1.82 -25.49 -12.96
CA ASP A 341 3.06 -26.23 -12.65
C ASP A 341 3.42 -27.14 -13.82
N LYS A 342 4.23 -26.61 -14.74
CA LYS A 342 4.67 -27.36 -15.94
C LYS A 342 5.50 -28.61 -15.61
N LYS A 343 6.26 -28.58 -14.50
CA LYS A 343 7.12 -29.72 -14.11
C LYS A 343 6.31 -30.96 -13.74
N LYS A 344 5.12 -30.78 -13.17
CA LYS A 344 4.24 -31.92 -12.80
C LYS A 344 3.70 -32.69 -14.01
N TYR A 345 3.72 -32.09 -15.21
CA TYR A 345 3.14 -32.68 -16.43
C TYR A 345 4.18 -33.13 -17.46
N ILE A 346 5.49 -33.01 -17.14
CA ILE A 346 6.57 -33.51 -18.01
C ILE A 346 6.81 -35.03 -17.78
N TYR A 347 6.30 -35.58 -16.67
CA TYR A 347 6.51 -36.98 -16.27
C TYR A 347 5.29 -37.89 -16.50
N HIS A 348 4.33 -37.46 -17.28
CA HIS A 348 3.18 -38.23 -17.74
C HIS A 348 3.10 -38.19 -19.28
#